data_1c7032a0a6aed5f9e76508c17ec3cd13
#
_entry.id   1c7032a0a6aed5f9e76508c17ec3cd13
#
_cell.length_a   1.000
_cell.length_b   1.000
_cell.length_c   1.000
_cell.angle_alpha   90.00
_cell.angle_beta   90.00
_cell.angle_gamma   90.00
#
_symmetry.space_group_name_H-M   'P 1'
#
loop_
_entity.id
_entity.type
_entity.pdbx_description
1 polymer ?
#
loop_
_entity_poly.entity_id
_entity_poly.type
_entity_poly.pdbx_seq_one_letter_code
_entity_poly.pdbx_strand_id
1 'polypeptide(L)'
;KDDGTIWVCGTYHNILSVASCMVELGYKILNIIVWQKSDARPTLSRNYFNFTTEYIVWARKHKHIPHYFNCNLMEMLNGGTRMSDVWKIPFVASWEMQCGSHPTQKALRLLYRIILSSTREGDTILDPFAGSCTTGIAANLLNRKFIGIEQNKDFLKLGIRRKEEINSPLTADKFLKKMAENPEEIMVMINHARKELKQKMI
;
A
#
# COMPACT_ATOMS: atom_id res chain seq x y z
N LYS A 1 -16.76 -7.31 -3.37
CA LYS A 1 -17.28 -6.86 -4.67
C LYS A 1 -16.69 -7.73 -5.77
N ASP A 2 -17.38 -7.91 -6.88
CA ASP A 2 -16.91 -8.73 -8.00
C ASP A 2 -15.79 -8.08 -8.80
N ASP A 3 -15.75 -6.75 -8.81
CA ASP A 3 -14.70 -5.91 -9.39
C ASP A 3 -13.50 -5.67 -8.44
N GLY A 4 -13.52 -6.27 -7.27
CA GLY A 4 -12.45 -6.13 -6.28
C GLY A 4 -11.16 -6.81 -6.69
N THR A 5 -10.04 -6.27 -6.20
CA THR A 5 -8.71 -6.84 -6.37
C THR A 5 -8.13 -7.28 -5.05
N ILE A 6 -7.15 -8.18 -5.11
CA ILE A 6 -6.41 -8.67 -3.96
C ILE A 6 -4.91 -8.41 -4.17
N TRP A 7 -4.25 -8.01 -3.10
CA TRP A 7 -2.83 -7.73 -3.05
C TRP A 7 -2.19 -8.56 -1.95
N VAL A 8 -1.20 -9.36 -2.29
CA VAL A 8 -0.50 -10.20 -1.31
C VAL A 8 0.99 -9.91 -1.36
N CYS A 9 1.52 -9.40 -0.26
CA CYS A 9 2.96 -9.15 -0.09
C CYS A 9 3.65 -10.41 0.43
N GLY A 10 4.84 -10.70 -0.09
CA GLY A 10 5.64 -11.83 0.36
C GLY A 10 7.11 -11.72 -0.02
N THR A 11 7.91 -12.61 0.54
CA THR A 11 9.30 -12.78 0.15
C THR A 11 9.43 -13.89 -0.90
N TYR A 12 10.62 -14.08 -1.44
CA TYR A 12 10.90 -15.18 -2.40
C TYR A 12 10.57 -16.57 -1.83
N HIS A 13 10.55 -16.74 -0.50
CA HIS A 13 10.24 -18.02 0.13
C HIS A 13 8.79 -18.49 -0.10
N ASN A 14 7.84 -17.56 -0.24
CA ASN A 14 6.42 -17.92 -0.26
C ASN A 14 5.63 -17.35 -1.42
N ILE A 15 6.14 -16.30 -2.10
CA ILE A 15 5.34 -15.57 -3.09
C ILE A 15 4.94 -16.44 -4.29
N LEU A 16 5.79 -17.38 -4.70
CA LEU A 16 5.50 -18.29 -5.81
C LEU A 16 4.38 -19.28 -5.44
N SER A 17 4.43 -19.84 -4.23
CA SER A 17 3.36 -20.72 -3.70
C SER A 17 2.03 -19.97 -3.57
N VAL A 18 2.08 -18.71 -3.12
CA VAL A 18 0.89 -17.86 -3.06
C VAL A 18 0.30 -17.64 -4.45
N ALA A 19 1.13 -17.27 -5.43
CA ALA A 19 0.67 -17.05 -6.81
C ALA A 19 0.06 -18.33 -7.41
N SER A 20 0.69 -19.50 -7.22
CA SER A 20 0.15 -20.79 -7.67
C SER A 20 -1.21 -21.08 -7.04
N CYS A 21 -1.33 -20.96 -5.72
CA CYS A 21 -2.58 -21.18 -5.00
C CYS A 21 -3.69 -20.22 -5.49
N MET A 22 -3.37 -18.97 -5.75
CA MET A 22 -4.34 -18.00 -6.30
C MET A 22 -4.83 -18.41 -7.68
N VAL A 23 -3.95 -18.94 -8.55
CA VAL A 23 -4.34 -19.45 -9.88
C VAL A 23 -5.25 -20.67 -9.75
N GLU A 24 -4.93 -21.62 -8.86
CA GLU A 24 -5.74 -22.80 -8.57
C GLU A 24 -7.13 -22.41 -8.04
N LEU A 25 -7.22 -21.36 -7.23
CA LEU A 25 -8.48 -20.79 -6.75
C LEU A 25 -9.25 -19.98 -7.80
N GLY A 26 -8.76 -19.93 -9.04
CA GLY A 26 -9.40 -19.24 -10.16
C GLY A 26 -9.17 -17.75 -10.27
N TYR A 27 -8.28 -17.17 -9.46
CA TYR A 27 -7.91 -15.77 -9.60
C TYR A 27 -7.12 -15.53 -10.88
N LYS A 28 -7.30 -14.36 -11.48
CA LYS A 28 -6.43 -13.88 -12.56
C LYS A 28 -5.32 -13.00 -11.97
N ILE A 29 -4.09 -13.47 -12.04
CA ILE A 29 -2.91 -12.64 -11.72
C ILE A 29 -2.83 -11.50 -12.76
N LEU A 30 -2.68 -10.28 -12.29
CA LEU A 30 -2.53 -9.06 -13.09
C LEU A 30 -1.04 -8.71 -13.22
N ASN A 31 -0.34 -8.61 -12.07
CA ASN A 31 1.10 -8.40 -12.01
C ASN A 31 1.72 -9.14 -10.83
N ILE A 32 3.00 -9.46 -10.94
CA ILE A 32 3.90 -9.71 -9.81
C ILE A 32 4.86 -8.53 -9.75
N ILE A 33 4.66 -7.68 -8.76
CA ILE A 33 5.41 -6.44 -8.60
C ILE A 33 6.64 -6.72 -7.73
N VAL A 34 7.79 -6.18 -8.13
CA VAL A 34 9.03 -6.22 -7.36
C VAL A 34 9.15 -4.93 -6.57
N TRP A 35 9.02 -5.02 -5.25
CA TRP A 35 9.35 -3.92 -4.37
C TRP A 35 10.84 -3.94 -4.06
N GLN A 36 11.61 -3.06 -4.71
CA GLN A 36 13.02 -2.85 -4.45
C GLN A 36 13.20 -1.83 -3.32
N LYS A 37 13.79 -2.27 -2.23
CA LYS A 37 14.11 -1.43 -1.07
C LYS A 37 15.36 -0.62 -1.38
N SER A 38 15.22 0.69 -1.54
CA SER A 38 16.34 1.59 -1.92
C SER A 38 17.41 1.73 -0.83
N ASP A 39 17.08 1.40 0.42
CA ASP A 39 17.91 1.51 1.62
C ASP A 39 18.08 0.15 2.33
N ALA A 40 18.04 -0.95 1.58
CA ALA A 40 18.20 -2.30 2.14
C ALA A 40 19.55 -2.46 2.83
N ARG A 41 19.52 -3.00 4.06
CA ARG A 41 20.75 -3.29 4.81
C ARG A 41 21.47 -4.48 4.20
N PRO A 42 22.84 -4.44 4.14
CA PRO A 42 23.61 -5.60 3.70
C PRO A 42 23.35 -6.82 4.58
N THR A 43 23.29 -7.99 3.98
CA THR A 43 23.28 -9.26 4.70
C THR A 43 24.67 -9.54 5.28
N LEU A 44 24.72 -10.15 6.47
CA LEU A 44 26.00 -10.52 7.11
C LEU A 44 26.70 -11.67 6.38
N SER A 45 25.95 -12.52 5.71
CA SER A 45 26.51 -13.62 4.94
C SER A 45 27.16 -13.15 3.65
N ARG A 46 28.30 -13.76 3.27
CA ARG A 46 29.05 -13.46 2.05
C ARG A 46 28.92 -14.53 0.96
N ASN A 47 28.04 -15.50 1.13
CA ASN A 47 27.86 -16.64 0.22
C ASN A 47 26.61 -16.55 -0.66
N TYR A 48 25.87 -15.44 -0.62
CA TYR A 48 24.76 -15.13 -1.52
C TYR A 48 24.58 -13.62 -1.66
N PHE A 49 23.77 -13.22 -2.65
CA PHE A 49 23.47 -11.80 -2.89
C PHE A 49 22.59 -11.20 -1.79
N ASN A 50 22.70 -9.89 -1.58
CA ASN A 50 21.86 -9.18 -0.63
C ASN A 50 20.37 -9.24 -1.04
N PHE A 51 19.52 -9.54 -0.07
CA PHE A 51 18.07 -9.52 -0.27
C PHE A 51 17.56 -8.07 -0.20
N THR A 52 17.39 -7.45 -1.35
CA THR A 52 16.94 -6.06 -1.46
C THR A 52 15.51 -5.95 -1.92
N THR A 53 14.83 -7.07 -2.20
CA THR A 53 13.50 -7.10 -2.79
C THR A 53 12.50 -7.89 -1.95
N GLU A 54 11.25 -7.44 -2.00
CA GLU A 54 10.06 -8.22 -1.70
C GLU A 54 9.13 -8.22 -2.92
N TYR A 55 8.15 -9.10 -2.92
CA TYR A 55 7.25 -9.30 -4.05
C TYR A 55 5.82 -9.04 -3.64
N ILE A 56 5.02 -8.59 -4.60
CA ILE A 56 3.60 -8.32 -4.38
C ILE A 56 2.82 -8.93 -5.54
N VAL A 57 1.98 -9.90 -5.25
CA VAL A 57 1.03 -10.43 -6.23
C VAL A 57 -0.19 -9.54 -6.24
N TRP A 58 -0.53 -9.02 -7.41
CA TRP A 58 -1.79 -8.33 -7.67
C TRP A 58 -2.68 -9.18 -8.55
N ALA A 59 -3.89 -9.46 -8.08
CA ALA A 59 -4.83 -10.30 -8.78
C ALA A 59 -6.27 -9.80 -8.66
N ARG A 60 -7.15 -10.32 -9.54
CA ARG A 60 -8.59 -10.13 -9.48
C ARG A 60 -9.32 -11.47 -9.40
N LYS A 61 -10.50 -11.46 -8.75
CA LYS A 61 -11.29 -12.67 -8.53
C LYS A 61 -11.82 -13.26 -9.83
N HIS A 62 -12.39 -12.44 -10.71
CA HIS A 62 -13.05 -12.88 -11.92
C HIS A 62 -12.26 -12.54 -13.18
N LYS A 63 -12.05 -13.52 -14.08
CA LYS A 63 -11.30 -13.33 -15.32
C LYS A 63 -11.97 -12.34 -16.29
N HIS A 64 -13.31 -12.24 -16.25
CA HIS A 64 -14.09 -11.48 -17.21
C HIS A 64 -14.64 -10.17 -16.66
N ILE A 65 -14.65 -9.96 -15.34
CA ILE A 65 -15.13 -8.72 -14.74
C ILE A 65 -13.97 -7.73 -14.67
N PRO A 66 -14.07 -6.54 -15.30
CA PRO A 66 -13.04 -5.52 -15.22
C PRO A 66 -12.86 -5.05 -13.77
N HIS A 67 -11.62 -4.89 -13.34
CA HIS A 67 -11.28 -4.25 -12.08
C HIS A 67 -11.01 -2.76 -12.29
N TYR A 68 -11.09 -1.99 -11.22
CA TYR A 68 -10.65 -0.60 -11.24
C TYR A 68 -9.13 -0.51 -11.21
N PHE A 69 -8.57 0.31 -12.09
CA PHE A 69 -7.17 0.74 -12.07
C PHE A 69 -7.06 2.20 -12.46
N ASN A 70 -6.41 3.00 -11.62
CA ASN A 70 -6.25 4.43 -11.84
C ASN A 70 -4.98 4.71 -12.66
N CYS A 71 -5.04 4.35 -13.96
CA CYS A 71 -3.90 4.49 -14.88
C CYS A 71 -3.41 5.93 -14.95
N ASN A 72 -4.32 6.89 -15.11
CA ASN A 72 -3.97 8.31 -15.25
C ASN A 72 -3.21 8.85 -14.04
N LEU A 73 -3.66 8.50 -12.81
CA LEU A 73 -2.97 8.91 -11.60
C LEU A 73 -1.59 8.25 -11.50
N MET A 74 -1.49 6.95 -11.84
CA MET A 74 -0.20 6.25 -11.81
C MET A 74 0.78 6.82 -12.85
N GLU A 75 0.33 7.20 -14.03
CA GLU A 75 1.15 7.90 -15.03
C GLU A 75 1.61 9.27 -14.52
N MET A 76 0.71 10.05 -13.92
CA MET A 76 1.08 11.36 -13.33
C MET A 76 2.13 11.21 -12.22
N LEU A 77 1.96 10.24 -11.32
CA LEU A 77 2.92 9.95 -10.25
C LEU A 77 4.26 9.40 -10.76
N ASN A 78 4.29 8.93 -11.99
CA ASN A 78 5.50 8.41 -12.67
C ASN A 78 6.04 9.37 -13.75
N GLY A 79 5.82 10.67 -13.60
CA GLY A 79 6.36 11.68 -14.50
C GLY A 79 5.77 11.65 -15.92
N GLY A 80 4.48 11.29 -16.04
CA GLY A 80 3.74 11.26 -17.33
C GLY A 80 3.94 9.99 -18.16
N THR A 81 4.63 8.97 -17.60
CA THR A 81 4.84 7.68 -18.28
C THR A 81 4.21 6.54 -17.49
N ARG A 82 3.90 5.43 -18.15
CA ARG A 82 3.33 4.26 -17.47
C ARG A 82 4.28 3.74 -16.38
N MET A 83 3.72 3.55 -15.18
CA MET A 83 4.47 2.98 -14.06
C MET A 83 4.77 1.50 -14.31
N SER A 84 6.04 1.11 -14.11
CA SER A 84 6.48 -0.28 -14.23
C SER A 84 6.08 -1.10 -13.00
N ASP A 85 6.31 -2.41 -13.08
CA ASP A 85 6.13 -3.38 -12.00
C ASP A 85 7.37 -3.51 -11.08
N VAL A 86 8.38 -2.65 -11.25
CA VAL A 86 9.51 -2.53 -10.33
C VAL A 86 9.38 -1.21 -9.57
N TRP A 87 9.09 -1.31 -8.27
CA TRP A 87 8.87 -0.15 -7.41
C TRP A 87 10.05 0.08 -6.47
N LYS A 88 10.73 1.19 -6.66
CA LYS A 88 11.81 1.66 -5.79
C LYS A 88 11.23 2.44 -4.62
N ILE A 89 11.03 1.79 -3.49
CA ILE A 89 10.45 2.41 -2.29
C ILE A 89 11.34 2.05 -1.09
N PRO A 90 11.75 3.03 -0.26
CA PRO A 90 12.55 2.77 0.92
C PRO A 90 11.84 1.89 1.94
N PHE A 91 12.58 1.39 2.90
CA PHE A 91 12.07 0.66 4.06
C PHE A 91 11.13 1.54 4.89
N VAL A 92 10.53 0.96 5.93
CA VAL A 92 9.73 1.69 6.92
C VAL A 92 10.60 2.77 7.56
N ALA A 93 10.19 4.01 7.45
CA ALA A 93 10.92 5.13 8.02
C ALA A 93 10.70 5.24 9.55
N SER A 94 11.66 5.81 10.27
CA SER A 94 11.59 5.99 11.72
C SER A 94 10.36 6.79 12.18
N TRP A 95 9.92 7.75 11.38
CA TRP A 95 8.72 8.54 11.67
C TRP A 95 7.41 7.73 11.57
N GLU A 96 7.42 6.58 10.90
CA GLU A 96 6.27 5.67 10.84
C GLU A 96 6.17 4.74 12.07
N MET A 97 7.18 4.73 12.92
CA MET A 97 7.33 3.82 14.07
C MET A 97 7.25 4.55 15.42
N GLN A 98 6.78 5.80 15.47
CA GLN A 98 6.76 6.60 16.71
C GLN A 98 5.86 6.00 17.80
N CYS A 99 4.75 5.38 17.43
CA CYS A 99 3.87 4.67 18.36
C CYS A 99 4.35 3.25 18.75
N GLY A 100 5.43 2.79 18.15
CA GLY A 100 5.97 1.43 18.27
C GLY A 100 6.20 0.80 16.89
N SER A 101 6.78 -0.42 16.87
CA SER A 101 7.13 -1.12 15.64
C SER A 101 6.54 -2.52 15.60
N HIS A 102 6.37 -3.03 14.38
CA HIS A 102 6.01 -4.41 14.10
C HIS A 102 7.12 -5.04 13.24
N PRO A 103 7.54 -6.31 13.52
CA PRO A 103 8.69 -6.92 12.84
C PRO A 103 8.61 -6.94 11.30
N THR A 104 7.40 -7.05 10.76
CA THR A 104 7.16 -7.09 9.31
C THR A 104 6.34 -5.91 8.81
N GLN A 105 6.40 -4.77 9.52
CA GLN A 105 5.70 -3.55 9.10
C GLN A 105 6.07 -3.19 7.66
N LYS A 106 5.07 -2.90 6.84
CA LYS A 106 5.28 -2.41 5.48
C LYS A 106 5.40 -0.88 5.47
N ALA A 107 6.17 -0.36 4.54
CA ALA A 107 6.29 1.08 4.35
C ALA A 107 4.95 1.70 3.97
N LEU A 108 4.58 2.80 4.59
CA LEU A 108 3.30 3.49 4.34
C LEU A 108 3.18 3.91 2.87
N ARG A 109 4.28 4.35 2.27
CA ARG A 109 4.37 4.73 0.86
C ARG A 109 4.02 3.60 -0.10
N LEU A 110 4.35 2.34 0.26
CA LEU A 110 3.97 1.16 -0.51
C LEU A 110 2.45 0.97 -0.52
N LEU A 111 1.83 0.97 0.67
CA LEU A 111 0.38 0.78 0.82
C LEU A 111 -0.39 1.94 0.19
N TYR A 112 0.14 3.16 0.30
CA TYR A 112 -0.39 4.34 -0.35
C TYR A 112 -0.51 4.16 -1.87
N ARG A 113 0.56 3.70 -2.54
CA ARG A 113 0.56 3.43 -3.99
C ARG A 113 -0.43 2.33 -4.37
N ILE A 114 -0.48 1.23 -3.62
CA ILE A 114 -1.44 0.13 -3.81
C ILE A 114 -2.89 0.65 -3.75
N ILE A 115 -3.21 1.44 -2.74
CA ILE A 115 -4.56 1.94 -2.51
C ILE A 115 -4.97 2.93 -3.60
N LEU A 116 -4.11 3.88 -3.95
CA LEU A 116 -4.38 4.85 -5.02
C LEU A 116 -4.57 4.19 -6.38
N SER A 117 -3.80 3.14 -6.67
CA SER A 117 -3.89 2.46 -7.97
C SER A 117 -5.18 1.67 -8.16
N SER A 118 -5.73 1.07 -7.08
CA SER A 118 -6.76 0.03 -7.20
C SER A 118 -8.08 0.33 -6.49
N THR A 119 -8.23 1.52 -5.89
CA THR A 119 -9.46 1.91 -5.18
C THR A 119 -9.85 3.36 -5.46
N ARG A 120 -11.16 3.63 -5.32
CA ARG A 120 -11.71 4.98 -5.31
C ARG A 120 -11.89 5.47 -3.89
N GLU A 121 -12.01 6.78 -3.71
CA GLU A 121 -12.40 7.36 -2.42
C GLU A 121 -13.75 6.78 -1.96
N GLY A 122 -13.86 6.51 -0.65
CA GLY A 122 -15.03 5.87 -0.05
C GLY A 122 -15.09 4.36 -0.21
N ASP A 123 -14.24 3.73 -1.04
CA ASP A 123 -14.15 2.27 -1.13
C ASP A 123 -13.70 1.65 0.20
N THR A 124 -14.07 0.38 0.40
CA THR A 124 -13.70 -0.38 1.60
C THR A 124 -12.51 -1.30 1.31
N ILE A 125 -11.51 -1.22 2.17
CA ILE A 125 -10.30 -2.05 2.15
C ILE A 125 -10.38 -3.01 3.33
N LEU A 126 -10.18 -4.30 3.07
CA LEU A 126 -10.07 -5.34 4.08
C LEU A 126 -8.62 -5.81 4.16
N ASP A 127 -8.06 -5.81 5.36
CA ASP A 127 -6.76 -6.43 5.66
C ASP A 127 -6.95 -7.47 6.78
N PRO A 128 -6.99 -8.77 6.45
CA PRO A 128 -7.19 -9.82 7.43
C PRO A 128 -5.94 -10.15 8.24
N PHE A 129 -4.81 -9.51 7.97
CA PHE A 129 -3.52 -9.66 8.65
C PHE A 129 -2.93 -8.28 8.98
N ALA A 130 -3.71 -7.44 9.66
CA ALA A 130 -3.50 -6.01 9.77
C ALA A 130 -2.17 -5.63 10.48
N GLY A 131 -1.65 -6.46 11.37
CA GLY A 131 -0.40 -6.21 12.11
C GLY A 131 -0.41 -4.84 12.80
N SER A 132 0.52 -3.96 12.41
CA SER A 132 0.58 -2.56 12.86
C SER A 132 -0.44 -1.63 12.17
N CYS A 133 -1.40 -2.17 11.42
CA CYS A 133 -2.45 -1.45 10.69
C CYS A 133 -1.94 -0.43 9.66
N THR A 134 -0.79 -0.63 9.05
CA THR A 134 -0.26 0.31 8.04
C THR A 134 -1.23 0.49 6.86
N THR A 135 -1.88 -0.59 6.42
CA THR A 135 -2.95 -0.53 5.40
C THR A 135 -4.09 0.40 5.84
N GLY A 136 -4.50 0.30 7.12
CA GLY A 136 -5.56 1.14 7.69
C GLY A 136 -5.17 2.61 7.78
N ILE A 137 -3.91 2.90 8.16
CA ILE A 137 -3.39 4.28 8.17
C ILE A 137 -3.42 4.87 6.75
N ALA A 138 -2.88 4.15 5.76
CA ALA A 138 -2.91 4.59 4.36
C ALA A 138 -4.35 4.80 3.85
N ALA A 139 -5.25 3.86 4.13
CA ALA A 139 -6.66 3.93 3.76
C ALA A 139 -7.35 5.18 4.31
N ASN A 140 -7.18 5.45 5.61
CA ASN A 140 -7.79 6.60 6.27
C ASN A 140 -7.22 7.93 5.76
N LEU A 141 -5.91 8.03 5.54
CA LEU A 141 -5.27 9.22 4.98
C LEU A 141 -5.77 9.53 3.56
N LEU A 142 -6.23 8.51 2.85
CA LEU A 142 -6.74 8.58 1.48
C LEU A 142 -8.29 8.58 1.41
N ASN A 143 -8.99 8.76 2.53
CA ASN A 143 -10.47 8.75 2.61
C ASN A 143 -11.12 7.42 2.17
N ARG A 144 -10.44 6.29 2.37
CA ARG A 144 -11.02 4.94 2.21
C ARG A 144 -11.49 4.40 3.55
N LYS A 145 -12.54 3.56 3.51
CA LYS A 145 -12.98 2.80 4.68
C LYS A 145 -12.05 1.63 4.90
N PHE A 146 -11.79 1.29 6.16
CA PHE A 146 -10.87 0.21 6.52
C PHE A 146 -11.52 -0.78 7.48
N ILE A 147 -11.31 -2.06 7.21
CA ILE A 147 -11.61 -3.18 8.09
C ILE A 147 -10.32 -3.96 8.27
N GLY A 148 -9.78 -3.98 9.49
CA GLY A 148 -8.58 -4.75 9.82
C GLY A 148 -8.90 -5.87 10.78
N ILE A 149 -8.25 -7.03 10.60
CA ILE A 149 -8.30 -8.15 11.53
C ILE A 149 -6.89 -8.41 12.03
N GLU A 150 -6.72 -8.46 13.34
CA GLU A 150 -5.44 -8.74 13.99
C GLU A 150 -5.71 -9.60 15.25
N GLN A 151 -5.08 -10.77 15.32
CA GLN A 151 -5.25 -11.71 16.45
C GLN A 151 -4.38 -11.35 17.65
N ASN A 152 -3.24 -10.66 17.41
CA ASN A 152 -2.34 -10.25 18.49
C ASN A 152 -2.85 -8.93 19.10
N LYS A 153 -3.23 -8.97 20.38
CA LYS A 153 -3.78 -7.84 21.11
C LYS A 153 -2.82 -6.64 21.18
N ASP A 154 -1.51 -6.87 21.23
CA ASP A 154 -0.53 -5.79 21.34
C ASP A 154 -0.33 -5.08 20.00
N PHE A 155 -0.37 -5.81 18.88
CA PHE A 155 -0.37 -5.22 17.55
C PHE A 155 -1.69 -4.50 17.25
N LEU A 156 -2.82 -5.02 17.73
CA LEU A 156 -4.09 -4.31 17.67
C LEU A 156 -4.03 -2.96 18.40
N LYS A 157 -3.51 -2.95 19.63
CA LYS A 157 -3.32 -1.71 20.41
C LYS A 157 -2.37 -0.72 19.69
N LEU A 158 -1.31 -1.25 19.07
CA LEU A 158 -0.41 -0.44 18.26
C LEU A 158 -1.15 0.20 17.08
N GLY A 159 -1.95 -0.56 16.35
CA GLY A 159 -2.78 -0.06 15.25
C GLY A 159 -3.76 1.03 15.68
N ILE A 160 -4.42 0.88 16.83
CA ILE A 160 -5.32 1.88 17.41
C ILE A 160 -4.56 3.18 17.71
N ARG A 161 -3.43 3.12 18.41
CA ARG A 161 -2.60 4.31 18.70
C ARG A 161 -2.15 5.04 17.43
N ARG A 162 -1.71 4.30 16.41
CA ARG A 162 -1.35 4.87 15.10
C ARG A 162 -2.53 5.54 14.41
N LYS A 163 -3.74 4.97 14.55
CA LYS A 163 -4.97 5.58 14.02
C LYS A 163 -5.30 6.88 14.76
N GLU A 164 -5.15 6.91 16.07
CA GLU A 164 -5.36 8.13 16.88
C GLU A 164 -4.38 9.24 16.51
N GLU A 165 -3.13 8.89 16.22
CA GLU A 165 -2.10 9.84 15.79
C GLU A 165 -2.52 10.62 14.53
N ILE A 166 -3.15 9.97 13.56
CA ILE A 166 -3.60 10.61 12.30
C ILE A 166 -4.99 11.26 12.38
N ASN A 167 -5.68 11.20 13.52
CA ASN A 167 -6.94 11.91 13.72
C ASN A 167 -6.75 13.43 13.78
N SER A 168 -5.55 13.92 14.13
CA SER A 168 -5.20 15.33 14.04
C SER A 168 -4.97 15.72 12.57
N PRO A 169 -5.69 16.73 12.03
CA PRO A 169 -5.48 17.21 10.66
C PRO A 169 -4.02 17.61 10.39
N LEU A 170 -3.35 18.22 11.37
CA LEU A 170 -1.96 18.64 11.26
C LEU A 170 -1.01 17.44 11.11
N THR A 171 -1.28 16.36 11.85
CA THR A 171 -0.50 15.13 11.76
C THR A 171 -0.79 14.40 10.45
N ALA A 172 -2.03 14.31 10.03
CA ALA A 172 -2.43 13.72 8.75
C ALA A 172 -1.72 14.43 7.59
N ASP A 173 -1.73 15.76 7.54
CA ASP A 173 -1.03 16.56 6.53
C ASP A 173 0.49 16.31 6.54
N LYS A 174 1.08 16.18 7.73
CA LYS A 174 2.51 15.85 7.87
C LYS A 174 2.83 14.47 7.30
N PHE A 175 1.96 13.48 7.51
CA PHE A 175 2.11 12.14 6.95
C PHE A 175 1.98 12.16 5.43
N LEU A 176 0.95 12.83 4.89
CA LEU A 176 0.75 12.99 3.45
C LEU A 176 1.97 13.63 2.78
N LYS A 177 2.49 14.73 3.33
CA LYS A 177 3.69 15.40 2.82
C LYS A 177 4.93 14.51 2.84
N LYS A 178 5.09 13.65 3.85
CA LYS A 178 6.21 12.71 3.95
C LYS A 178 6.07 11.50 3.03
N MET A 179 4.85 11.13 2.64
CA MET A 179 4.62 10.03 1.71
C MET A 179 4.91 10.42 0.27
N ALA A 180 4.70 11.67 -0.11
CA ALA A 180 4.99 12.17 -1.44
C ALA A 180 6.50 12.11 -1.72
N GLU A 181 6.86 11.66 -2.91
CA GLU A 181 8.25 11.52 -3.36
C GLU A 181 8.83 12.84 -3.85
N ASN A 182 7.94 13.73 -4.33
CA ASN A 182 8.30 15.04 -4.85
C ASN A 182 7.15 16.06 -4.63
N PRO A 183 7.43 17.38 -4.76
CA PRO A 183 6.41 18.41 -4.59
C PRO A 183 5.23 18.31 -5.58
N GLU A 184 5.47 17.82 -6.80
CA GLU A 184 4.43 17.64 -7.81
C GLU A 184 3.44 16.56 -7.40
N GLU A 185 3.93 15.49 -6.77
CA GLU A 185 3.11 14.44 -6.19
C GLU A 185 2.20 14.98 -5.09
N ILE A 186 2.69 15.86 -4.23
CA ILE A 186 1.87 16.55 -3.21
C ILE A 186 0.76 17.38 -3.88
N MET A 187 1.09 18.11 -4.94
CA MET A 187 0.10 18.93 -5.65
C MET A 187 -0.98 18.09 -6.34
N VAL A 188 -0.59 16.96 -6.94
CA VAL A 188 -1.51 16.00 -7.54
C VAL A 188 -2.46 15.45 -6.49
N MET A 189 -1.95 15.08 -5.32
CA MET A 189 -2.75 14.56 -4.20
C MET A 189 -3.73 15.58 -3.65
N ILE A 190 -3.27 16.82 -3.42
CA ILE A 190 -4.10 17.92 -2.92
C ILE A 190 -5.16 18.31 -3.97
N ASN A 191 -4.81 18.36 -5.24
CA ASN A 191 -5.73 18.71 -6.30
C ASN A 191 -6.78 17.62 -6.54
N HIS A 192 -6.42 16.35 -6.40
CA HIS A 192 -7.36 15.23 -6.47
C HIS A 192 -8.37 15.31 -5.31
N ALA A 193 -7.90 15.50 -4.09
CA ALA A 193 -8.75 15.67 -2.91
C ALA A 193 -9.67 16.91 -3.02
N ARG A 194 -9.18 18.03 -3.57
CA ARG A 194 -9.98 19.24 -3.78
C ARG A 194 -11.02 19.11 -4.89
N LYS A 195 -10.74 18.38 -5.96
CA LYS A 195 -11.69 18.12 -7.05
C LYS A 195 -12.88 17.31 -6.56
N GLU A 196 -12.63 16.31 -5.74
CA GLU A 196 -13.67 15.45 -5.18
C GLU A 196 -14.52 16.18 -4.12
N LEU A 197 -13.91 17.06 -3.30
CA LEU A 197 -14.66 17.94 -2.39
C LEU A 197 -15.60 18.89 -3.14
N LYS A 198 -15.19 19.45 -4.27
CA LYS A 198 -16.04 20.32 -5.10
C LYS A 198 -17.19 19.55 -5.76
N GLN A 199 -17.00 18.29 -6.14
CA GLN A 199 -18.07 17.45 -6.72
C GLN A 199 -19.11 17.00 -5.68
N LYS A 200 -18.77 17.01 -4.40
CA LYS A 200 -19.72 16.70 -3.29
C LYS A 200 -20.52 17.92 -2.80
N MET A 201 -20.18 19.13 -3.26
CA MET A 201 -20.87 20.37 -2.90
C MET A 201 -21.86 20.86 -3.98
N ILE A 202 -22.03 20.10 -5.06
CA ILE A 202 -23.03 20.27 -6.12
C ILE A 202 -24.03 19.10 -6.04
#